data_d31a37bcdd1fa4ca6c39894fd703e235
#
_entry.id   d31a37bcdd1fa4ca6c39894fd703e235
#
_cell.length_a   1.000
_cell.length_b   1.000
_cell.length_c   1.000
_cell.angle_alpha   90.00
_cell.angle_beta   90.00
_cell.angle_gamma   90.00
#
_symmetry.space_group_name_H-M   'P 1'
#
loop_
_entity.id
_entity.type
_entity.pdbx_description
1 polymer ?
#
loop_
_entity_poly.entity_id
_entity_poly.type
_entity_poly.pdbx_seq_one_letter_code
_entity_poly.pdbx_strand_id
1 'polypeptide(L)' 'MKTMNYSESRARYAEVLDSVVDDREAVIVTRSGHEPVVIVSLAEYNSLKETAYLMRSPENA' A
#
# COMPACT_ATOMS: atom_id res chain seq x y z
N MET A 1 -9.75 -0.21 -1.49
CA MET A 1 -8.54 0.64 -1.67
C MET A 1 -8.96 2.09 -1.71
N LYS A 2 -8.26 2.93 -0.96
CA LYS A 2 -8.60 4.33 -0.81
C LYS A 2 -7.55 5.19 -1.53
N THR A 3 -7.98 6.32 -2.09
CA THR A 3 -7.05 7.22 -2.77
C THR A 3 -7.17 8.60 -2.15
N MET A 4 -6.04 9.23 -1.88
CA MET A 4 -6.03 10.58 -1.34
C MET A 4 -4.78 11.30 -1.83
N ASN A 5 -4.80 12.64 -1.76
CA ASN A 5 -3.63 13.40 -2.16
C ASN A 5 -2.65 13.51 -0.99
N TYR A 6 -1.45 13.99 -1.30
CA TYR A 6 -0.38 14.09 -0.32
C TYR A 6 -0.76 15.00 0.85
N SER A 7 -1.36 16.15 0.56
CA SER A 7 -1.72 17.10 1.62
C SER A 7 -2.71 16.48 2.60
N GLU A 8 -3.69 15.78 2.08
CA GLU A 8 -4.68 15.12 2.92
C GLU A 8 -4.06 14.02 3.76
N SER A 9 -3.22 13.21 3.16
CA SER A 9 -2.59 12.11 3.88
C SER A 9 -1.66 12.66 4.97
N ARG A 10 -0.95 13.75 4.68
CA ARG A 10 -0.05 14.34 5.65
C ARG A 10 -0.81 14.92 6.84
N ALA A 11 -1.95 15.56 6.56
CA ALA A 11 -2.75 16.17 7.62
C ALA A 11 -3.33 15.13 8.57
N ARG A 12 -3.55 13.90 8.08
CA ARG A 12 -4.17 12.84 8.86
C ARG A 12 -3.31 11.58 8.88
N TYR A 13 -2.02 11.76 8.92
CA TYR A 13 -1.12 10.65 8.71
C TYR A 13 -1.33 9.51 9.72
N ALA A 14 -1.48 9.84 10.99
CA ALA A 14 -1.71 8.82 12.01
C ALA A 14 -3.00 8.04 11.75
N GLU A 15 -4.07 8.75 11.37
CA GLU A 15 -5.33 8.10 11.06
C GLU A 15 -5.21 7.21 9.83
N VAL A 16 -4.45 7.67 8.82
CA VAL A 16 -4.23 6.89 7.62
C VAL A 16 -3.50 5.59 7.96
N LEU A 17 -2.45 5.68 8.76
CA LEU A 17 -1.71 4.48 9.15
C LEU A 17 -2.58 3.52 9.96
N ASP A 18 -3.38 4.07 10.86
CA ASP A 18 -4.28 3.23 11.66
C ASP A 18 -5.28 2.51 10.80
N SER A 19 -5.88 3.21 9.83
CA SER A 19 -6.87 2.59 8.97
C SER A 19 -6.27 1.51 8.09
N VAL A 20 -5.04 1.71 7.64
CA VAL A 20 -4.35 0.72 6.83
C VAL A 20 -4.18 -0.58 7.60
N VAL A 21 -3.86 -0.49 8.87
CA VAL A 21 -3.66 -1.67 9.71
C VAL A 21 -4.99 -2.25 10.17
N ASP A 22 -5.87 -1.39 10.72
CA ASP A 22 -7.11 -1.85 11.34
C ASP A 22 -8.13 -2.34 10.32
N ASP A 23 -8.26 -1.63 9.22
CA ASP A 23 -9.24 -1.96 8.20
C ASP A 23 -8.66 -2.82 7.09
N ARG A 24 -7.37 -3.05 7.12
CA ARG A 24 -6.66 -3.81 6.09
C ARG A 24 -6.94 -3.25 4.71
N GLU A 25 -6.92 -1.94 4.63
CA GLU A 25 -7.22 -1.25 3.39
C GLU A 25 -6.02 -0.43 2.93
N ALA A 26 -5.54 -0.72 1.73
CA ALA A 26 -4.44 0.02 1.15
C ALA A 26 -4.87 1.44 0.81
N VAL A 27 -3.94 2.38 0.91
CA VAL A 27 -4.19 3.77 0.59
C VAL A 27 -3.22 4.20 -0.49
N ILE A 28 -3.75 4.72 -1.58
CA ILE A 28 -2.93 5.28 -2.65
C ILE A 28 -2.80 6.77 -2.39
N VAL A 29 -1.55 7.24 -2.33
CA VAL A 29 -1.28 8.65 -2.11
C VAL A 29 -0.74 9.24 -3.41
N THR A 30 -1.41 10.27 -3.88
CA THR A 30 -1.02 10.96 -5.11
C THR A 30 -0.37 12.28 -4.77
N ARG A 31 0.56 12.71 -5.60
CA ARG A 31 1.24 13.98 -5.42
C ARG A 31 1.55 14.55 -6.80
N SER A 32 1.19 15.81 -6.99
CA SER A 32 1.38 16.45 -8.29
C SER A 32 2.84 16.40 -8.70
N GLY A 33 3.08 15.98 -9.93
CA GLY A 33 4.43 15.91 -10.46
C GLY A 33 5.25 14.73 -9.97
N HIS A 34 4.65 13.80 -9.23
CA HIS A 34 5.35 12.64 -8.69
C HIS A 34 4.55 11.38 -8.92
N GLU A 35 5.25 10.28 -8.93
CA GLU A 35 4.61 8.99 -9.08
C GLU A 35 3.79 8.67 -7.84
N PRO A 36 2.57 8.14 -8.02
CA PRO A 36 1.76 7.73 -6.85
C PRO A 36 2.44 6.62 -6.09
N VAL A 37 2.17 6.57 -4.79
CA VAL A 37 2.69 5.51 -3.92
C VAL A 37 1.51 4.86 -3.22
N VAL A 38 1.76 3.69 -2.64
CA VAL A 38 0.72 2.99 -1.89
C VAL A 38 1.22 2.75 -0.47
N ILE A 39 0.31 2.89 0.49
CA ILE A 39 0.58 2.58 1.89
C ILE A 39 -0.17 1.29 2.22
N VAL A 40 0.56 0.29 2.68
CA VAL A 40 -0.04 -0.99 3.11
C VAL A 40 0.62 -1.41 4.40
N SER A 41 -0.05 -2.28 5.15
CA SER A 41 0.56 -2.84 6.36
C SER A 41 1.71 -3.77 5.95
N LEU A 42 2.63 -3.97 6.86
CA LEU A 42 3.74 -4.88 6.58
C LEU A 42 3.22 -6.30 6.34
N ALA A 43 2.20 -6.71 7.09
CA ALA A 43 1.62 -8.04 6.89
C ALA A 43 1.03 -8.18 5.50
N GLU A 44 0.34 -7.14 5.04
CA GLU A 44 -0.25 -7.14 3.70
C GLU A 44 0.84 -7.19 2.63
N TYR A 45 1.89 -6.40 2.83
CA TYR A 45 3.01 -6.37 1.89
C TYR A 45 3.68 -7.74 1.79
N ASN A 46 3.90 -8.39 2.92
CA ASN A 46 4.51 -9.72 2.93
C ASN A 46 3.62 -10.73 2.22
N SER A 47 2.31 -10.62 2.42
CA SER A 47 1.36 -11.52 1.76
C SER A 47 1.43 -11.33 0.25
N LEU A 48 1.49 -10.09 -0.21
CA LEU A 48 1.60 -9.80 -1.64
C LEU A 48 2.92 -10.31 -2.20
N LYS A 49 4.00 -10.16 -1.46
CA LYS A 49 5.30 -10.66 -1.89
C LYS A 49 5.29 -12.18 -2.01
N GLU A 50 4.70 -12.86 -1.05
CA GLU A 50 4.62 -14.32 -1.10
C GLU A 50 3.78 -14.77 -2.29
N THR A 51 2.65 -14.12 -2.50
CA THR A 51 1.79 -14.45 -3.62
C THR A 51 2.51 -14.24 -4.94
N ALA A 52 3.21 -13.12 -5.07
CA ALA A 52 3.96 -12.85 -6.29
C ALA A 52 5.05 -13.88 -6.51
N TYR A 53 5.73 -14.27 -5.43
CA TYR A 53 6.77 -15.27 -5.52
C TYR A 53 6.18 -16.62 -5.95
N LEU A 54 5.08 -17.01 -5.34
CA LEU A 54 4.44 -18.28 -5.66
C LEU A 54 3.88 -18.32 -7.06
N MET A 55 3.50 -17.18 -7.59
CA MET A 55 2.95 -17.10 -8.93
C MET A 55 4.03 -17.00 -10.00
N ARG A 56 5.26 -16.85 -9.60
CA ARG A 56 6.34 -16.89 -10.57
C ARG A 56 6.45 -18.29 -11.10
N SER A 57 6.78 -18.36 -12.36
CA SER A 57 6.84 -19.65 -13.03
C SER A 57 7.92 -20.54 -12.40
N PRO A 58 7.57 -21.80 -12.10
CA PRO A 58 8.56 -22.74 -11.56
C PRO A 58 9.75 -22.96 -12.46
N GLU A 59 9.59 -22.80 -13.73
CA GLU A 59 10.70 -23.01 -14.66
C GLU A 59 11.77 -21.94 -14.52
N ASN A 60 11.49 -20.89 -13.78
CA ASN A 60 12.50 -19.90 -13.46
C ASN A 60 13.43 -20.36 -12.35
N ALA A 61 13.09 -21.43 -11.73
CA ALA A 61 13.91 -21.96 -10.66
C ALA A 61 15.12 -22.66 -11.24
#